data_33d0e2af801cd34499379bcb36ac81d3
#
_entry.id   33d0e2af801cd34499379bcb36ac81d3
#
_cell.length_a   1.000
_cell.length_b   1.000
_cell.length_c   1.000
_cell.angle_alpha   90.00
_cell.angle_beta   90.00
_cell.angle_gamma   90.00
#
_symmetry.space_group_name_H-M   'P 1'
#
loop_
_entity.id
_entity.type
_entity.pdbx_description
1 polymer ?
#
loop_
_entity_poly.entity_id
_entity_poly.type
_entity_poly.pdbx_seq_one_letter_code
_entity_poly.pdbx_strand_id
1 'polypeptide(L)'
;EWDTLVEISKTKAIDVWYLFSIEGLYRQAAHDFGKVDEAKAACLDRILGTTEWRKTFYSPSSQNDLFIQPDDPRRAVNIDGLQRFVTDRLSKLFPYVAPPLPLPKSGGPQRFSLYFFISNPDGSAIGLSRRIAGDILLHI
;
A
#
# COMPACT_ATOMS: atom_id res chain seq x y z
N GLU A 1 9.98 -1.50 -6.68
CA GLU A 1 10.36 -0.28 -5.96
C GLU A 1 9.52 0.91 -6.44
N TRP A 2 9.36 1.94 -5.61
CA TRP A 2 8.50 3.08 -5.93
C TRP A 2 8.96 3.84 -7.16
N ASP A 3 10.27 3.99 -7.34
CA ASP A 3 10.84 4.69 -8.49
C ASP A 3 10.45 4.06 -9.83
N THR A 4 10.31 2.73 -9.87
CA THR A 4 9.79 2.02 -11.05
C THR A 4 8.35 2.44 -11.36
N LEU A 5 7.50 2.58 -10.34
CA LEU A 5 6.12 3.04 -10.53
C LEU A 5 6.07 4.49 -11.02
N VAL A 6 6.97 5.35 -10.50
CA VAL A 6 7.11 6.73 -10.98
C VAL A 6 7.46 6.77 -12.48
N GLU A 7 8.42 5.96 -12.91
CA GLU A 7 8.79 5.91 -14.34
C GLU A 7 7.64 5.37 -15.21
N ILE A 8 6.94 4.34 -14.73
CA ILE A 8 5.74 3.83 -15.44
C ILE A 8 4.66 4.92 -15.57
N SER A 9 4.41 5.69 -14.53
CA SER A 9 3.39 6.75 -14.55
C SER A 9 3.68 7.83 -15.60
N LYS A 10 4.95 8.13 -15.84
CA LYS A 10 5.37 9.11 -16.84
C LYS A 10 5.11 8.68 -18.27
N THR A 11 5.01 7.39 -18.54
CA THR A 11 4.78 6.86 -19.90
C THR A 11 3.42 7.24 -20.44
N LYS A 12 2.40 7.38 -19.57
CA LYS A 12 0.99 7.63 -19.92
C LYS A 12 0.39 6.59 -20.90
N ALA A 13 0.97 5.40 -20.95
CA ALA A 13 0.65 4.37 -21.92
C ALA A 13 0.60 2.94 -21.37
N ILE A 14 0.82 2.75 -20.07
CA ILE A 14 0.95 1.42 -19.46
C ILE A 14 -0.14 1.21 -18.41
N ASP A 15 -0.86 0.09 -18.53
CA ASP A 15 -1.75 -0.45 -17.52
C ASP A 15 -0.97 -1.47 -16.67
N VAL A 16 -1.16 -1.45 -15.37
CA VAL A 16 -0.36 -2.23 -14.43
C VAL A 16 -1.23 -3.13 -13.57
N TRP A 17 -0.87 -4.40 -13.55
CA TRP A 17 -1.29 -5.34 -12.49
C TRP A 17 -0.16 -5.47 -11.49
N TYR A 18 -0.44 -5.12 -10.24
CA TYR A 18 0.57 -5.07 -9.19
C TYR A 18 0.16 -5.92 -8.00
N LEU A 19 0.86 -7.03 -7.81
CA LEU A 19 0.68 -7.89 -6.65
C LEU A 19 1.55 -7.36 -5.50
N PHE A 20 0.93 -6.67 -4.56
CA PHE A 20 1.61 -6.06 -3.42
C PHE A 20 1.55 -6.97 -2.20
N SER A 21 2.71 -7.28 -1.60
CA SER A 21 2.78 -8.06 -0.37
C SER A 21 2.42 -7.20 0.85
N ILE A 22 1.14 -7.15 1.19
CA ILE A 22 0.68 -6.40 2.36
C ILE A 22 1.15 -7.05 3.68
N GLU A 23 1.28 -8.37 3.71
CA GLU A 23 1.86 -9.09 4.84
C GLU A 23 3.33 -8.74 5.02
N GLY A 24 4.08 -8.60 3.93
CA GLY A 24 5.47 -8.16 3.96
C GLY A 24 5.60 -6.75 4.54
N LEU A 25 4.76 -5.82 4.07
CA LEU A 25 4.70 -4.47 4.63
C LEU A 25 4.37 -4.49 6.13
N TYR A 26 3.38 -5.28 6.52
CA TYR A 26 2.96 -5.42 7.92
C TYR A 26 4.09 -5.90 8.82
N ARG A 27 4.92 -6.85 8.35
CA ARG A 27 6.07 -7.36 9.08
C ARG A 27 7.23 -6.36 9.16
N GLN A 28 7.49 -5.62 8.08
CA GLN A 28 8.55 -4.59 8.06
C GLN A 28 8.18 -3.41 8.98
N ALA A 29 6.92 -2.99 8.95
CA ALA A 29 6.38 -1.98 9.85
C ALA A 29 5.98 -2.63 11.19
N ALA A 30 6.97 -3.07 11.97
CA ALA A 30 6.75 -3.74 13.24
C ALA A 30 5.82 -2.95 14.18
N HIS A 31 5.06 -3.64 15.03
CA HIS A 31 4.12 -3.01 15.95
C HIS A 31 4.79 -1.98 16.87
N ASP A 32 5.98 -2.31 17.34
CA ASP A 32 6.84 -1.42 18.11
C ASP A 32 7.83 -0.74 17.17
N PHE A 33 7.81 0.61 17.14
CA PHE A 33 8.70 1.38 16.28
C PHE A 33 10.18 1.13 16.60
N GLY A 34 10.52 0.89 17.86
CA GLY A 34 11.87 0.55 18.27
C GLY A 34 12.44 -0.74 17.62
N LYS A 35 11.56 -1.60 17.08
CA LYS A 35 11.93 -2.81 16.32
C LYS A 35 12.05 -2.57 14.82
N VAL A 36 11.79 -1.37 14.33
CA VAL A 36 12.04 -0.96 12.96
C VAL A 36 13.48 -0.46 12.88
N ASP A 37 14.39 -1.39 12.61
CA ASP A 37 15.81 -1.05 12.43
C ASP A 37 16.04 -0.25 11.14
N GLU A 38 17.27 0.22 10.94
CA GLU A 38 17.64 1.04 9.79
C GLU A 38 17.40 0.32 8.46
N ALA A 39 17.65 -1.00 8.40
CA ALA A 39 17.43 -1.79 7.19
C ALA A 39 15.94 -1.89 6.84
N LYS A 40 15.08 -2.11 7.83
CA LYS A 40 13.61 -2.11 7.64
C LYS A 40 13.11 -0.73 7.23
N ALA A 41 13.60 0.33 7.88
CA ALA A 41 13.23 1.70 7.55
C ALA A 41 13.61 2.05 6.10
N ALA A 42 14.82 1.72 5.67
CA ALA A 42 15.27 1.91 4.29
C ALA A 42 14.44 1.08 3.29
N CYS A 43 14.04 -0.13 3.66
CA CYS A 43 13.16 -0.96 2.85
C CYS A 43 11.77 -0.30 2.69
N LEU A 44 11.19 0.18 3.78
CA LEU A 44 9.90 0.89 3.77
C LEU A 44 9.97 2.18 2.92
N ASP A 45 11.04 2.96 3.05
CA ASP A 45 11.25 4.17 2.25
C ASP A 45 11.27 3.86 0.74
N ARG A 46 11.93 2.78 0.33
CA ARG A 46 12.01 2.36 -1.08
C ARG A 46 10.69 1.82 -1.62
N ILE A 47 9.99 1.02 -0.82
CA ILE A 47 8.71 0.40 -1.23
C ILE A 47 7.62 1.45 -1.34
N LEU A 48 7.53 2.36 -0.37
CA LEU A 48 6.47 3.36 -0.27
C LEU A 48 6.82 4.69 -0.95
N GLY A 49 8.09 4.90 -1.30
CA GLY A 49 8.58 6.12 -1.96
C GLY A 49 8.44 7.38 -1.12
N THR A 50 8.39 7.25 0.19
CA THR A 50 8.20 8.36 1.13
C THR A 50 8.63 7.97 2.52
N THR A 51 8.97 8.95 3.34
CA THR A 51 9.22 8.79 4.78
C THR A 51 7.98 9.07 5.64
N GLU A 52 6.88 9.52 5.03
CA GLU A 52 5.64 9.89 5.74
C GLU A 52 4.96 8.71 6.46
N TRP A 53 5.27 7.47 6.06
CA TRP A 53 4.78 6.28 6.74
C TRP A 53 5.12 6.29 8.25
N ARG A 54 6.24 6.91 8.64
CA ARG A 54 6.64 7.01 10.05
C ARG A 54 5.57 7.71 10.89
N LYS A 55 5.07 8.84 10.40
CA LYS A 55 4.01 9.60 11.08
C LYS A 55 2.66 8.91 10.97
N THR A 56 2.36 8.33 9.79
CA THR A 56 1.05 7.74 9.53
C THR A 56 0.86 6.41 10.25
N PHE A 57 1.89 5.57 10.31
CA PHE A 57 1.78 4.24 10.91
C PHE A 57 1.98 4.26 12.43
N TYR A 58 2.76 5.22 12.93
CA TYR A 58 3.12 5.29 14.34
C TYR A 58 2.61 6.59 14.95
N SER A 59 1.84 6.46 16.01
CA SER A 59 1.43 7.58 16.85
C SER A 59 1.88 7.35 18.29
N PRO A 60 2.06 8.41 19.08
CA PRO A 60 2.26 8.26 20.53
C PRO A 60 1.12 7.43 21.10
N SER A 61 1.43 6.49 21.98
CA SER A 61 0.42 5.66 22.64
C SER A 61 -0.53 6.56 23.42
N SER A 62 -1.79 6.64 23.00
CA SER A 62 -2.84 7.36 23.70
C SER A 62 -3.55 6.51 24.77
N GLN A 63 -3.16 5.24 24.93
CA GLN A 63 -3.70 4.38 25.95
C GLN A 63 -2.86 4.48 27.23
N ASN A 64 -3.52 4.82 28.32
CA ASN A 64 -3.00 4.73 29.70
C ASN A 64 -2.77 3.26 30.08
N ASP A 65 -1.86 2.58 29.39
CA ASP A 65 -1.38 1.31 29.85
C ASP A 65 -0.24 1.58 30.85
N LEU A 66 -0.45 1.20 32.12
CA LEU A 66 0.46 1.44 33.23
C LEU A 66 1.87 0.87 33.01
N PHE A 67 2.06 0.08 31.96
CA PHE A 67 3.32 -0.60 31.62
C PHE A 67 4.00 -0.09 30.35
N ILE A 68 3.41 0.90 29.66
CA ILE A 68 3.96 1.47 28.42
C ILE A 68 4.49 2.87 28.72
N GLN A 69 5.74 3.11 28.34
CA GLN A 69 6.33 4.46 28.43
C GLN A 69 5.51 5.42 27.54
N PRO A 70 5.17 6.63 28.02
CA PRO A 70 4.33 7.58 27.30
C PRO A 70 4.85 7.98 25.92
N ASP A 71 6.15 7.83 25.68
CA ASP A 71 6.83 8.25 24.45
C ASP A 71 7.17 7.10 23.51
N ASP A 72 6.70 5.87 23.80
CA ASP A 72 6.99 4.70 22.97
C ASP A 72 5.96 4.58 21.82
N PRO A 73 6.34 4.92 20.57
CA PRO A 73 5.39 4.91 19.46
C PRO A 73 5.03 3.49 19.06
N ARG A 74 3.74 3.22 19.03
CA ARG A 74 3.15 1.97 18.57
C ARG A 74 2.49 2.14 17.22
N ARG A 75 2.49 1.08 16.39
CA ARG A 75 1.77 1.10 15.14
C ARG A 75 0.26 1.25 15.41
N ALA A 76 -0.31 2.36 14.94
CA ALA A 76 -1.72 2.69 15.11
C ALA A 76 -2.61 2.09 14.02
N VAL A 77 -2.02 1.61 12.91
CA VAL A 77 -2.73 1.11 11.74
C VAL A 77 -2.67 -0.42 11.66
N ASN A 78 -3.78 -1.02 11.26
CA ASN A 78 -3.90 -2.44 10.91
C ASN A 78 -3.62 -2.66 9.41
N ILE A 79 -3.83 -3.89 8.92
CA ILE A 79 -3.65 -4.23 7.49
C ILE A 79 -4.50 -3.34 6.59
N ASP A 80 -5.75 -3.05 6.95
CA ASP A 80 -6.63 -2.17 6.16
C ASP A 80 -6.07 -0.74 6.10
N GLY A 81 -5.53 -0.24 7.19
CA GLY A 81 -4.87 1.07 7.24
C GLY A 81 -3.61 1.12 6.38
N LEU A 82 -2.79 0.07 6.40
CA LEU A 82 -1.61 -0.06 5.53
C LEU A 82 -2.02 -0.11 4.06
N GLN A 83 -3.02 -0.91 3.70
CA GLN A 83 -3.55 -1.00 2.34
C GLN A 83 -4.09 0.35 1.87
N ARG A 84 -4.80 1.08 2.72
CA ARG A 84 -5.30 2.42 2.41
C ARG A 84 -4.17 3.40 2.12
N PHE A 85 -3.11 3.37 2.92
CA PHE A 85 -1.93 4.21 2.69
C PHE A 85 -1.31 3.94 1.32
N VAL A 86 -1.12 2.68 0.94
CA VAL A 86 -0.58 2.30 -0.38
C VAL A 86 -1.52 2.76 -1.50
N THR A 87 -2.82 2.55 -1.34
CA THR A 87 -3.84 2.98 -2.32
C THR A 87 -3.81 4.49 -2.52
N ASP A 88 -3.72 5.27 -1.45
CA ASP A 88 -3.66 6.73 -1.53
C ASP A 88 -2.38 7.21 -2.23
N ARG A 89 -1.26 6.53 -1.97
CA ARG A 89 0.01 6.82 -2.65
C ARG A 89 -0.08 6.54 -4.16
N LEU A 90 -0.64 5.39 -4.56
CA LEU A 90 -0.85 5.03 -5.96
C LEU A 90 -1.81 6.01 -6.65
N SER A 91 -2.88 6.43 -5.97
CA SER A 91 -3.88 7.35 -6.50
C SER A 91 -3.34 8.77 -6.74
N LYS A 92 -2.26 9.16 -6.04
CA LYS A 92 -1.55 10.42 -6.33
C LYS A 92 -0.63 10.32 -7.54
N LEU A 93 -0.24 9.11 -7.92
CA LEU A 93 0.72 8.86 -9.00
C LEU A 93 0.03 8.52 -10.32
N PHE A 94 -1.08 7.80 -10.27
CA PHE A 94 -1.81 7.30 -11.44
C PHE A 94 -3.18 7.94 -11.58
N PRO A 95 -3.64 8.23 -12.83
CA PRO A 95 -4.97 8.82 -13.08
C PRO A 95 -6.13 7.94 -12.62
N TYR A 96 -5.94 6.62 -12.61
CA TYR A 96 -6.92 5.67 -12.12
C TYR A 96 -6.26 4.52 -11.36
N VAL A 97 -6.80 4.22 -10.20
CA VAL A 97 -6.45 3.05 -9.38
C VAL A 97 -7.74 2.34 -8.99
N ALA A 98 -7.87 1.08 -9.39
CA ALA A 98 -9.02 0.26 -8.98
C ALA A 98 -8.93 -0.07 -7.49
N PRO A 99 -10.07 -0.31 -6.82
CA PRO A 99 -10.07 -0.86 -5.47
C PRO A 99 -9.23 -2.15 -5.43
N PRO A 100 -8.29 -2.29 -4.48
CA PRO A 100 -7.45 -3.47 -4.43
C PRO A 100 -8.26 -4.72 -4.05
N LEU A 101 -7.92 -5.85 -4.68
CA LEU A 101 -8.48 -7.15 -4.33
C LEU A 101 -7.61 -7.81 -3.26
N PRO A 102 -8.13 -8.04 -2.05
CA PRO A 102 -7.40 -8.78 -1.03
C PRO A 102 -7.26 -10.25 -1.40
N LEU A 103 -6.07 -10.82 -1.21
CA LEU A 103 -5.78 -12.22 -1.48
C LEU A 103 -5.12 -12.89 -0.26
N PRO A 104 -5.54 -14.15 0.07
CA PRO A 104 -6.64 -14.89 -0.55
C PRO A 104 -8.01 -14.23 -0.27
N LYS A 105 -8.98 -14.43 -1.16
CA LYS A 105 -10.36 -13.93 -0.97
C LYS A 105 -11.05 -14.58 0.24
N SER A 106 -10.69 -15.80 0.54
CA SER A 106 -11.23 -16.61 1.65
C SER A 106 -10.18 -17.62 2.11
N GLY A 107 -10.39 -18.19 3.29
CA GLY A 107 -9.56 -19.30 3.79
C GLY A 107 -8.28 -18.90 4.51
N GLY A 108 -8.16 -17.65 4.97
CA GLY A 108 -7.01 -17.21 5.78
C GLY A 108 -6.83 -15.70 5.82
N PRO A 109 -5.83 -15.23 6.57
CA PRO A 109 -5.52 -13.81 6.64
C PRO A 109 -5.02 -13.29 5.28
N GLN A 110 -5.29 -12.02 5.02
CA GLN A 110 -4.82 -11.36 3.82
C GLN A 110 -3.28 -11.31 3.79
N ARG A 111 -2.70 -11.77 2.67
CA ARG A 111 -1.26 -11.75 2.43
C ARG A 111 -0.85 -10.75 1.36
N PHE A 112 -1.70 -10.59 0.35
CA PHE A 112 -1.45 -9.72 -0.79
C PHE A 112 -2.63 -8.80 -1.05
N SER A 113 -2.34 -7.70 -1.73
CA SER A 113 -3.32 -6.83 -2.37
C SER A 113 -3.02 -6.83 -3.86
N LEU A 114 -3.97 -7.26 -4.68
CA LEU A 114 -3.84 -7.15 -6.13
C LEU A 114 -4.42 -5.82 -6.56
N TYR A 115 -3.56 -4.95 -7.07
CA TYR A 115 -3.92 -3.66 -7.64
C TYR A 115 -3.99 -3.71 -9.15
N PHE A 116 -4.89 -2.92 -9.70
CA PHE A 116 -4.90 -2.56 -11.11
C PHE A 116 -4.94 -1.04 -11.21
N PHE A 117 -4.03 -0.46 -11.99
CA PHE A 117 -3.98 0.98 -12.20
C PHE A 117 -3.51 1.33 -13.61
N ILE A 118 -3.88 2.53 -14.06
CA ILE A 118 -3.75 2.98 -15.43
C ILE A 118 -2.96 4.27 -15.45
N SER A 119 -1.92 4.34 -16.28
CA SER A 119 -1.09 5.56 -16.42
C SER A 119 -1.61 6.52 -17.48
N ASN A 120 -2.44 6.05 -18.42
CA ASN A 120 -3.03 6.90 -19.45
C ASN A 120 -4.16 7.77 -18.86
N PRO A 121 -4.08 9.11 -18.95
CA PRO A 121 -5.12 9.99 -18.43
C PRO A 121 -6.37 10.11 -19.32
N ASP A 122 -6.36 9.54 -20.53
CA ASP A 122 -7.50 9.58 -21.45
C ASP A 122 -8.70 8.82 -20.89
N GLY A 123 -9.86 9.49 -20.82
CA GLY A 123 -11.08 8.91 -20.28
C GLY A 123 -11.60 7.69 -21.06
N SER A 124 -11.41 7.65 -22.38
CA SER A 124 -11.80 6.50 -23.22
C SER A 124 -10.90 5.29 -22.94
N ALA A 125 -9.59 5.50 -22.81
CA ALA A 125 -8.64 4.44 -22.43
C ALA A 125 -8.94 3.90 -21.03
N ILE A 126 -9.17 4.76 -20.06
CA ILE A 126 -9.57 4.39 -18.70
C ILE A 126 -10.86 3.57 -18.72
N GLY A 127 -11.89 4.01 -19.45
CA GLY A 127 -13.17 3.32 -19.54
C GLY A 127 -13.06 1.91 -20.13
N LEU A 128 -12.23 1.71 -21.16
CA LEU A 128 -11.99 0.41 -21.77
C LEU A 128 -11.22 -0.52 -20.81
N SER A 129 -10.11 -0.05 -20.28
CA SER A 129 -9.27 -0.82 -19.39
C SER A 129 -10.01 -1.23 -18.12
N ARG A 130 -10.84 -0.36 -17.54
CA ARG A 130 -11.69 -0.67 -16.39
C ARG A 130 -12.66 -1.81 -16.66
N ARG A 131 -13.29 -1.84 -17.84
CA ARG A 131 -14.22 -2.94 -18.20
C ARG A 131 -13.48 -4.26 -18.30
N ILE A 132 -12.35 -4.28 -19.01
CA ILE A 132 -11.53 -5.49 -19.15
C ILE A 132 -11.02 -5.98 -17.78
N ALA A 133 -10.49 -5.10 -16.96
CA ALA A 133 -10.02 -5.44 -15.63
C ALA A 133 -11.16 -5.92 -14.71
N GLY A 134 -12.33 -5.29 -14.79
CA GLY A 134 -13.51 -5.71 -14.05
C GLY A 134 -13.94 -7.15 -14.38
N ASP A 135 -13.97 -7.49 -15.65
CA ASP A 135 -14.29 -8.85 -16.09
C ASP A 135 -13.24 -9.87 -15.59
N ILE A 136 -11.97 -9.54 -15.65
CA ILE A 136 -10.90 -10.39 -15.12
C ILE A 136 -11.06 -10.60 -13.61
N LEU A 137 -11.28 -9.53 -12.84
CA LEU A 137 -11.40 -9.58 -11.38
C LEU A 137 -12.61 -10.37 -10.90
N LEU A 138 -13.69 -10.39 -11.68
CA LEU A 138 -14.86 -11.20 -11.37
C LEU A 138 -14.59 -12.71 -11.43
N HIS A 139 -13.61 -13.14 -12.22
CA HIS A 139 -13.30 -14.55 -12.46
C HIS A 139 -12.08 -15.06 -11.68
N ILE A 140 -11.48 -14.23 -10.88
CA ILE A 140 -10.34 -14.65 -10.00
C ILE A 140 -10.83 -15.39 -8.75
#